data_45b8bafb4568e99a4d2e2405299be8e2
#
_entry.id   45b8bafb4568e99a4d2e2405299be8e2
#
_cell.length_a   1.000
_cell.length_b   1.000
_cell.length_c   1.000
_cell.angle_alpha   90.00
_cell.angle_beta   90.00
_cell.angle_gamma   90.00
#
_symmetry.space_group_name_H-M   'P 1'
#
loop_
_entity.id
_entity.type
_entity.pdbx_description
1 polymer ?
#
loop_
_entity_poly.entity_id
_entity_poly.type
_entity_poly.pdbx_seq_one_letter_code
_entity_poly.pdbx_strand_id
1 'polypeptide(L)'
;LYSSLLEVKSDSNKIVTTEDPVEYQLEGINQIQVHPQIGLTFTNALRSIVRQDPDVILVGELRDAETISMAMTAAETGHLVLGTLHTTGAVKTIDRIIDALPGELREQTKGFLAMSLKAVVTQVLVKTPDGRGRRAIMEILVNNRAIAKLITTDQTHQISSQLQMGRDQGMQVLDSALLEAINNKEIDPDDAIRFASEKKKCQRFVTDTSLLPAIDPGGAAG
;
A
#
# COMPACT_ATOMS: atom_id res chain seq x y z
N LEU A 1 6.69 7.93 -0.57
CA LEU A 1 7.89 7.09 -0.60
C LEU A 1 9.20 7.88 -0.54
N TYR A 2 9.34 9.01 -1.25
CA TYR A 2 10.58 9.79 -1.19
C TYR A 2 10.92 10.24 0.24
N SER A 3 9.93 10.68 1.03
CA SER A 3 10.14 10.97 2.46
C SER A 3 10.67 9.76 3.22
N SER A 4 10.16 8.55 2.92
CA SER A 4 10.64 7.32 3.55
C SER A 4 12.07 6.98 3.15
N LEU A 5 12.46 7.26 1.88
CA LEU A 5 13.85 7.09 1.45
C LEU A 5 14.80 8.04 2.20
N LEU A 6 14.37 9.29 2.42
CA LEU A 6 15.17 10.27 3.17
C LEU A 6 15.35 9.88 4.64
N GLU A 7 14.35 9.24 5.25
CA GLU A 7 14.43 8.74 6.64
C GLU A 7 15.41 7.56 6.80
N VAL A 8 15.49 6.67 5.79
CA VAL A 8 16.42 5.53 5.84
C VAL A 8 17.78 5.83 5.23
N LYS A 9 17.95 7.03 4.65
CA LYS A 9 19.20 7.45 4.07
C LYS A 9 20.26 7.66 5.14
N SER A 10 21.42 7.05 4.96
CA SER A 10 22.62 7.23 5.77
C SER A 10 23.85 7.04 4.90
N ASP A 11 25.01 7.42 5.40
CA ASP A 11 26.29 7.23 4.69
C ASP A 11 26.64 5.74 4.49
N SER A 12 26.03 4.85 5.27
CA SER A 12 26.22 3.40 5.20
C SER A 12 25.20 2.69 4.32
N ASN A 13 24.09 3.35 3.91
CA ASN A 13 23.02 2.73 3.15
C ASN A 13 23.08 3.13 1.67
N LYS A 14 23.30 2.17 0.81
CA LYS A 14 23.23 2.36 -0.64
C LYS A 14 21.79 2.21 -1.11
N ILE A 15 21.17 3.32 -1.50
CA ILE A 15 19.79 3.39 -1.97
C ILE A 15 19.78 3.53 -3.49
N VAL A 16 19.04 2.66 -4.16
CA VAL A 16 18.85 2.70 -5.62
C VAL A 16 17.36 2.65 -5.94
N THR A 17 16.91 3.49 -6.86
CA THR A 17 15.52 3.49 -7.32
C THR A 17 15.40 3.17 -8.80
N THR A 18 14.25 2.65 -9.21
CA THR A 18 13.83 2.57 -10.62
C THR A 18 12.43 3.14 -10.75
N GLU A 19 12.24 4.14 -11.63
CA GLU A 19 11.07 5.02 -11.64
C GLU A 19 10.59 5.35 -13.07
N ASP A 20 9.31 5.72 -13.21
CA ASP A 20 8.70 6.12 -14.49
C ASP A 20 7.66 7.25 -14.29
N PRO A 21 8.07 8.52 -14.39
CA PRO A 21 9.43 9.05 -14.41
C PRO A 21 10.02 9.24 -13.00
N VAL A 22 11.27 9.71 -12.92
CA VAL A 22 11.83 10.32 -11.70
C VAL A 22 11.15 11.68 -11.50
N GLU A 23 10.42 11.84 -10.37
CA GLU A 23 9.65 13.07 -10.09
C GLU A 23 10.56 14.28 -9.78
N TYR A 24 11.55 14.06 -8.94
CA TYR A 24 12.64 15.01 -8.67
C TYR A 24 13.87 14.29 -8.11
N GLN A 25 15.01 14.91 -8.26
CA GLN A 25 16.29 14.32 -7.82
C GLN A 25 16.42 14.37 -6.30
N LEU A 26 16.88 13.26 -5.73
CA LEU A 26 17.25 13.14 -4.32
C LEU A 26 18.77 13.03 -4.22
N GLU A 27 19.38 13.96 -3.51
CA GLU A 27 20.83 13.94 -3.30
C GLU A 27 21.25 12.67 -2.54
N GLY A 28 22.29 12.00 -3.04
CA GLY A 28 22.84 10.78 -2.44
C GLY A 28 22.01 9.53 -2.65
N ILE A 29 21.04 9.53 -3.58
CA ILE A 29 20.26 8.37 -4.00
C ILE A 29 20.47 8.16 -5.51
N ASN A 30 20.77 6.92 -5.90
CA ASN A 30 20.92 6.55 -7.30
C ASN A 30 19.55 6.29 -7.91
N GLN A 31 19.03 7.25 -8.69
CA GLN A 31 17.71 7.17 -9.32
C GLN A 31 17.85 6.81 -10.80
N ILE A 32 17.24 5.70 -11.21
CA ILE A 32 17.23 5.18 -12.58
C ILE A 32 15.84 5.39 -13.16
N GLN A 33 15.74 6.23 -14.19
CA GLN A 33 14.51 6.38 -14.94
C GLN A 33 14.41 5.29 -16.01
N VAL A 34 13.27 4.60 -16.07
CA VAL A 34 13.01 3.59 -17.12
C VAL A 34 12.82 4.26 -18.47
N HIS A 35 13.28 3.58 -19.51
CA HIS A 35 13.12 3.97 -20.90
C HIS A 35 12.75 2.73 -21.73
N PRO A 36 11.48 2.32 -21.78
CA PRO A 36 11.06 1.08 -22.45
C PRO A 36 11.44 1.03 -23.92
N GLN A 37 11.50 2.19 -24.58
CA GLN A 37 11.86 2.29 -26.01
C GLN A 37 13.27 1.78 -26.34
N ILE A 38 14.17 1.82 -25.36
CA ILE A 38 15.56 1.31 -25.50
C ILE A 38 15.78 0.03 -24.68
N GLY A 39 14.70 -0.61 -24.21
CA GLY A 39 14.76 -1.85 -23.46
C GLY A 39 15.08 -1.69 -21.97
N LEU A 40 15.22 -0.45 -21.46
CA LEU A 40 15.41 -0.20 -20.02
C LEU A 40 14.03 -0.20 -19.33
N THR A 41 13.54 -1.39 -19.02
CA THR A 41 12.28 -1.63 -18.28
C THR A 41 12.54 -1.72 -16.78
N PHE A 42 11.46 -1.72 -15.95
CA PHE A 42 11.57 -1.96 -14.51
C PHE A 42 12.31 -3.26 -14.21
N THR A 43 11.96 -4.36 -14.88
CA THR A 43 12.60 -5.67 -14.70
C THR A 43 14.09 -5.64 -15.04
N ASN A 44 14.46 -5.06 -16.19
CA ASN A 44 15.85 -5.00 -16.61
C ASN A 44 16.69 -4.10 -15.70
N ALA A 45 16.12 -2.96 -15.26
CA ALA A 45 16.75 -2.08 -14.29
C ALA A 45 16.95 -2.83 -12.95
N LEU A 46 15.92 -3.46 -12.43
CA LEU A 46 15.97 -4.19 -11.14
C LEU A 46 16.97 -5.34 -11.18
N ARG A 47 17.02 -6.11 -12.29
CA ARG A 47 18.03 -7.17 -12.51
C ARG A 47 19.47 -6.64 -12.44
N SER A 48 19.69 -5.42 -12.86
CA SER A 48 21.00 -4.77 -12.79
C SER A 48 21.26 -4.18 -11.40
N ILE A 49 20.24 -3.63 -10.75
CA ILE A 49 20.32 -3.02 -9.42
C ILE A 49 20.77 -4.02 -8.37
N VAL A 50 20.19 -5.22 -8.33
CA VAL A 50 20.53 -6.27 -7.33
C VAL A 50 21.99 -6.71 -7.38
N ARG A 51 22.68 -6.46 -8.50
CA ARG A 51 24.12 -6.78 -8.66
C ARG A 51 25.03 -5.64 -8.21
N GLN A 52 24.46 -4.53 -7.80
CA GLN A 52 25.21 -3.34 -7.36
C GLN A 52 25.35 -3.28 -5.84
N ASP A 53 24.95 -4.35 -5.14
CA ASP A 53 25.00 -4.46 -3.68
C ASP A 53 24.27 -3.27 -2.98
N PRO A 54 22.98 -3.03 -3.28
CA PRO A 54 22.22 -2.00 -2.60
C PRO A 54 21.69 -2.52 -1.26
N ASP A 55 21.47 -1.62 -0.30
CA ASP A 55 20.76 -1.94 0.96
C ASP A 55 19.26 -1.74 0.80
N VAL A 56 18.87 -0.70 0.05
CA VAL A 56 17.47 -0.32 -0.17
C VAL A 56 17.20 -0.15 -1.66
N ILE A 57 16.13 -0.78 -2.13
CA ILE A 57 15.66 -0.68 -3.51
C ILE A 57 14.24 -0.09 -3.52
N LEU A 58 14.01 0.97 -4.29
CA LEU A 58 12.67 1.43 -4.62
C LEU A 58 12.31 1.02 -6.04
N VAL A 59 11.20 0.29 -6.18
CA VAL A 59 10.55 0.02 -7.46
C VAL A 59 9.34 0.93 -7.59
N GLY A 60 9.41 1.89 -8.49
CA GLY A 60 8.38 2.91 -8.66
C GLY A 60 6.99 2.33 -8.84
N GLU A 61 6.87 1.21 -9.57
CA GLU A 61 5.62 0.49 -9.74
C GLU A 61 5.81 -1.01 -10.01
N LEU A 62 5.02 -1.84 -9.34
CA LEU A 62 4.93 -3.29 -9.52
C LEU A 62 3.74 -3.64 -10.43
N ARG A 63 3.91 -3.50 -11.75
CA ARG A 63 2.83 -3.65 -12.74
C ARG A 63 2.57 -5.10 -13.16
N ASP A 64 3.63 -5.85 -13.38
CA ASP A 64 3.60 -7.16 -14.02
C ASP A 64 4.25 -8.25 -13.17
N ALA A 65 3.96 -9.50 -13.52
CA ALA A 65 4.46 -10.67 -12.80
C ALA A 65 5.99 -10.72 -12.72
N GLU A 66 6.69 -10.30 -13.78
CA GLU A 66 8.14 -10.37 -13.84
C GLU A 66 8.78 -9.36 -12.88
N THR A 67 8.29 -8.12 -12.86
CA THR A 67 8.75 -7.09 -11.93
C THR A 67 8.46 -7.48 -10.48
N ILE A 68 7.26 -8.02 -10.19
CA ILE A 68 6.88 -8.52 -8.85
C ILE A 68 7.82 -9.65 -8.42
N SER A 69 8.04 -10.64 -9.28
CA SER A 69 8.94 -11.77 -8.99
C SER A 69 10.37 -11.31 -8.70
N MET A 70 10.88 -10.36 -9.49
CA MET A 70 12.21 -9.80 -9.26
C MET A 70 12.31 -9.00 -7.95
N ALA A 71 11.28 -8.22 -7.61
CA ALA A 71 11.21 -7.48 -6.35
C ALA A 71 11.18 -8.44 -5.15
N MET A 72 10.43 -9.53 -5.25
CA MET A 72 10.39 -10.59 -4.24
C MET A 72 11.76 -11.25 -4.09
N THR A 73 12.41 -11.61 -5.18
CA THR A 73 13.77 -12.21 -5.16
C THR A 73 14.78 -11.25 -4.51
N ALA A 74 14.71 -9.96 -4.81
CA ALA A 74 15.56 -8.96 -4.16
C ALA A 74 15.33 -8.91 -2.64
N ALA A 75 14.05 -8.94 -2.21
CA ALA A 75 13.72 -8.97 -0.78
C ALA A 75 14.19 -10.28 -0.11
N GLU A 76 14.10 -11.44 -0.80
CA GLU A 76 14.58 -12.74 -0.32
C GLU A 76 16.10 -12.78 -0.12
N THR A 77 16.83 -12.05 -0.95
CA THR A 77 18.30 -11.94 -0.86
C THR A 77 18.78 -10.89 0.13
N GLY A 78 17.87 -10.29 0.92
CA GLY A 78 18.21 -9.46 2.08
C GLY A 78 18.07 -7.95 1.87
N HIS A 79 17.63 -7.50 0.69
CA HIS A 79 17.42 -6.08 0.42
C HIS A 79 16.10 -5.56 1.04
N LEU A 80 16.07 -4.33 1.52
CA LEU A 80 14.82 -3.64 1.81
C LEU A 80 14.20 -3.16 0.49
N VAL A 81 13.09 -3.78 0.09
CA VAL A 81 12.39 -3.42 -1.15
C VAL A 81 11.14 -2.60 -0.83
N LEU A 82 11.07 -1.41 -1.40
CA LEU A 82 9.89 -0.53 -1.40
C LEU A 82 9.28 -0.58 -2.80
N GLY A 83 7.98 -0.81 -2.89
CA GLY A 83 7.27 -0.85 -4.17
C GLY A 83 5.89 -0.23 -4.08
N THR A 84 5.34 0.21 -5.21
CA THR A 84 3.96 0.70 -5.28
C THR A 84 3.08 -0.23 -6.11
N LEU A 85 1.82 -0.30 -5.71
CA LEU A 85 0.75 -0.94 -6.48
C LEU A 85 -0.48 -0.01 -6.48
N HIS A 86 -1.27 -0.10 -7.56
CA HIS A 86 -2.54 0.63 -7.66
C HIS A 86 -3.69 -0.19 -7.06
N THR A 87 -3.70 -0.32 -5.74
CA THR A 87 -4.72 -1.07 -4.99
C THR A 87 -5.33 -0.21 -3.90
N THR A 88 -6.58 -0.47 -3.56
CA THR A 88 -7.31 0.20 -2.49
C THR A 88 -7.45 -0.76 -1.29
N GLY A 89 -6.58 -0.61 -0.29
CA GLY A 89 -6.60 -1.44 0.92
C GLY A 89 -5.52 -2.53 0.96
N ALA A 90 -5.08 -2.82 2.18
CA ALA A 90 -3.94 -3.71 2.42
C ALA A 90 -4.21 -5.17 2.00
N VAL A 91 -5.42 -5.67 2.26
CA VAL A 91 -5.83 -7.04 1.87
C VAL A 91 -5.74 -7.20 0.36
N LYS A 92 -6.35 -6.27 -0.39
CA LYS A 92 -6.32 -6.30 -1.87
C LYS A 92 -4.91 -6.19 -2.44
N THR A 93 -4.01 -5.50 -1.74
CA THR A 93 -2.60 -5.40 -2.13
C THR A 93 -1.93 -6.78 -2.04
N ILE A 94 -2.13 -7.48 -0.93
CA ILE A 94 -1.59 -8.83 -0.72
C ILE A 94 -2.15 -9.80 -1.76
N ASP A 95 -3.46 -9.82 -1.96
CA ASP A 95 -4.12 -10.67 -2.95
C ASP A 95 -3.59 -10.37 -4.37
N ARG A 96 -3.44 -9.08 -4.71
CA ARG A 96 -2.91 -8.66 -6.01
C ARG A 96 -1.49 -9.18 -6.29
N ILE A 97 -0.62 -9.19 -5.27
CA ILE A 97 0.73 -9.75 -5.41
C ILE A 97 0.67 -11.26 -5.63
N ILE A 98 -0.15 -11.96 -4.85
CA ILE A 98 -0.32 -13.42 -4.95
C ILE A 98 -0.90 -13.81 -6.32
N ASP A 99 -1.90 -13.09 -6.79
CA ASP A 99 -2.60 -13.39 -8.04
C ASP A 99 -1.84 -12.94 -9.30
N ALA A 100 -0.87 -12.06 -9.17
CA ALA A 100 -0.05 -11.60 -10.29
C ALA A 100 0.89 -12.69 -10.84
N LEU A 101 1.27 -13.67 -10.01
CA LEU A 101 2.19 -14.73 -10.39
C LEU A 101 1.45 -15.98 -10.89
N PRO A 102 2.10 -16.83 -11.71
CA PRO A 102 1.52 -18.09 -12.18
C PRO A 102 1.03 -18.96 -11.01
N GLY A 103 -0.10 -19.67 -11.21
CA GLY A 103 -0.75 -20.46 -10.18
C GLY A 103 0.17 -21.52 -9.52
N GLU A 104 1.10 -22.06 -10.28
CA GLU A 104 2.13 -23.00 -9.79
C GLU A 104 3.03 -22.41 -8.69
N LEU A 105 3.24 -21.09 -8.71
CA LEU A 105 4.06 -20.36 -7.74
C LEU A 105 3.25 -19.79 -6.57
N ARG A 106 1.93 -19.96 -6.56
CA ARG A 106 1.03 -19.31 -5.59
C ARG A 106 1.39 -19.66 -4.14
N GLU A 107 1.61 -20.93 -3.85
CA GLU A 107 1.97 -21.38 -2.49
C GLU A 107 3.35 -20.87 -2.06
N GLN A 108 4.31 -20.87 -2.97
CA GLN A 108 5.63 -20.30 -2.71
C GLN A 108 5.53 -18.79 -2.45
N THR A 109 4.74 -18.06 -3.25
CA THR A 109 4.49 -16.62 -3.09
C THR A 109 3.89 -16.29 -1.73
N LYS A 110 2.86 -17.03 -1.30
CA LYS A 110 2.25 -16.87 0.03
C LYS A 110 3.27 -17.10 1.14
N GLY A 111 4.04 -18.18 1.06
CA GLY A 111 5.09 -18.48 2.04
C GLY A 111 6.14 -17.39 2.12
N PHE A 112 6.56 -16.86 0.97
CA PHE A 112 7.52 -15.78 0.89
C PHE A 112 6.96 -14.47 1.49
N LEU A 113 5.76 -14.04 1.07
CA LEU A 113 5.13 -12.84 1.61
C LEU A 113 4.91 -12.92 3.13
N ALA A 114 4.50 -14.08 3.63
CA ALA A 114 4.32 -14.30 5.06
C ALA A 114 5.59 -14.03 5.87
N MET A 115 6.77 -14.35 5.31
CA MET A 115 8.06 -14.17 5.99
C MET A 115 8.68 -12.79 5.76
N SER A 116 8.60 -12.26 4.54
CA SER A 116 9.39 -11.08 4.13
C SER A 116 8.59 -9.79 4.12
N LEU A 117 7.26 -9.82 3.91
CA LEU A 117 6.44 -8.60 3.95
C LEU A 117 6.61 -7.91 5.31
N LYS A 118 6.90 -6.63 5.29
CA LYS A 118 7.02 -5.81 6.51
C LYS A 118 5.74 -5.04 6.79
N ALA A 119 5.27 -4.29 5.81
CA ALA A 119 4.07 -3.48 5.95
C ALA A 119 3.41 -3.24 4.58
N VAL A 120 2.14 -2.91 4.62
CA VAL A 120 1.39 -2.34 3.49
C VAL A 120 0.78 -1.03 3.95
N VAL A 121 1.07 0.04 3.22
CA VAL A 121 0.49 1.36 3.47
C VAL A 121 -0.34 1.74 2.27
N THR A 122 -1.64 1.95 2.46
CA THR A 122 -2.51 2.50 1.43
C THR A 122 -2.93 3.91 1.80
N GLN A 123 -3.12 4.76 0.80
CA GLN A 123 -3.36 6.19 0.98
C GLN A 123 -4.53 6.65 0.14
N VAL A 124 -5.37 7.48 0.74
CA VAL A 124 -6.37 8.29 0.03
C VAL A 124 -6.14 9.77 0.30
N LEU A 125 -6.47 10.62 -0.67
CA LEU A 125 -6.38 12.06 -0.54
C LEU A 125 -7.78 12.66 -0.43
N VAL A 126 -8.14 13.10 0.76
CA VAL A 126 -9.45 13.68 1.10
C VAL A 126 -9.35 15.18 1.15
N LYS A 127 -10.35 15.90 0.64
CA LYS A 127 -10.40 17.36 0.66
C LYS A 127 -10.39 17.91 2.09
N THR A 128 -9.70 19.03 2.29
CA THR A 128 -9.84 19.84 3.51
C THR A 128 -11.19 20.53 3.55
N PRO A 129 -11.74 20.92 4.74
CA PRO A 129 -13.06 21.52 4.86
C PRO A 129 -13.22 22.83 4.09
N ASP A 130 -12.12 23.56 3.87
CA ASP A 130 -12.10 24.79 3.07
C ASP A 130 -12.01 24.54 1.55
N GLY A 131 -11.90 23.28 1.14
CA GLY A 131 -11.79 22.86 -0.25
C GLY A 131 -10.48 23.24 -0.95
N ARG A 132 -9.54 23.89 -0.26
CA ARG A 132 -8.30 24.43 -0.86
C ARG A 132 -7.16 23.44 -0.91
N GLY A 133 -7.24 22.38 -0.12
CA GLY A 133 -6.18 21.37 -0.01
C GLY A 133 -6.72 19.95 0.04
N ARG A 134 -5.79 19.02 0.23
CA ARG A 134 -6.08 17.60 0.47
C ARG A 134 -5.22 17.12 1.63
N ARG A 135 -5.80 16.24 2.44
CA ARG A 135 -5.10 15.53 3.50
C ARG A 135 -4.95 14.06 3.13
N ALA A 136 -3.77 13.55 3.31
CA ALA A 136 -3.51 12.11 3.15
C ALA A 136 -4.06 11.36 4.37
N ILE A 137 -4.95 10.42 4.14
CA ILE A 137 -5.45 9.48 5.14
C ILE A 137 -4.96 8.09 4.76
N MET A 138 -4.41 7.35 5.71
CA MET A 138 -3.71 6.10 5.45
C MET A 138 -4.40 4.93 6.15
N GLU A 139 -4.38 3.77 5.48
CA GLU A 139 -4.50 2.46 6.12
C GLU A 139 -3.10 1.89 6.25
N ILE A 140 -2.77 1.34 7.41
CA ILE A 140 -1.44 0.80 7.70
C ILE A 140 -1.59 -0.61 8.25
N LEU A 141 -1.06 -1.58 7.54
CA LEU A 141 -0.92 -2.96 7.97
C LEU A 141 0.55 -3.22 8.28
N VAL A 142 0.84 -3.73 9.47
CA VAL A 142 2.17 -4.22 9.85
C VAL A 142 2.09 -5.73 9.90
N ASN A 143 2.97 -6.42 9.17
CA ASN A 143 2.96 -7.87 9.17
C ASN A 143 3.43 -8.41 10.54
N ASN A 144 2.68 -9.38 11.05
CA ASN A 144 2.99 -10.10 12.28
C ASN A 144 2.67 -11.59 12.10
N ARG A 145 2.94 -12.41 13.13
CA ARG A 145 2.71 -13.87 13.06
C ARG A 145 1.28 -14.26 12.72
N ALA A 146 0.28 -13.49 13.19
CA ALA A 146 -1.12 -13.78 12.89
C ALA A 146 -1.43 -13.51 11.42
N ILE A 147 -1.00 -12.35 10.89
CA ILE A 147 -1.17 -11.98 9.48
C ILE A 147 -0.39 -12.95 8.58
N ALA A 148 0.86 -13.25 8.91
CA ALA A 148 1.66 -14.24 8.19
C ALA A 148 0.95 -15.60 8.09
N LYS A 149 0.32 -16.05 9.18
CA LYS A 149 -0.46 -17.29 9.19
C LYS A 149 -1.67 -17.20 8.25
N LEU A 150 -2.41 -16.08 8.26
CA LEU A 150 -3.57 -15.88 7.38
C LEU A 150 -3.18 -15.88 5.90
N ILE A 151 -2.02 -15.30 5.56
CA ILE A 151 -1.48 -15.31 4.19
C ILE A 151 -1.16 -16.75 3.76
N THR A 152 -0.43 -17.52 4.59
CA THR A 152 -0.04 -18.90 4.25
C THR A 152 -1.22 -19.86 4.17
N THR A 153 -2.32 -19.60 4.90
CA THR A 153 -3.50 -20.47 4.91
C THR A 153 -4.62 -19.99 3.97
N ASP A 154 -4.34 -19.04 3.08
CA ASP A 154 -5.30 -18.47 2.12
C ASP A 154 -6.54 -17.86 2.77
N GLN A 155 -6.36 -17.28 3.95
CA GLN A 155 -7.42 -16.65 4.75
C GLN A 155 -7.26 -15.11 4.81
N THR A 156 -6.81 -14.50 3.70
CA THR A 156 -6.51 -13.07 3.60
C THR A 156 -7.71 -12.19 3.97
N HIS A 157 -8.95 -12.67 3.74
CA HIS A 157 -10.18 -11.98 4.14
C HIS A 157 -10.29 -11.72 5.65
N GLN A 158 -9.61 -12.50 6.49
CA GLN A 158 -9.59 -12.30 7.96
C GLN A 158 -8.56 -11.25 8.41
N ILE A 159 -7.67 -10.80 7.53
CA ILE A 159 -6.65 -9.78 7.85
C ILE A 159 -7.30 -8.47 8.33
N SER A 160 -8.47 -8.10 7.79
CA SER A 160 -9.19 -6.91 8.23
C SER A 160 -9.51 -6.91 9.73
N SER A 161 -9.83 -8.07 10.31
CA SER A 161 -10.07 -8.22 11.75
C SER A 161 -8.77 -8.07 12.55
N GLN A 162 -7.65 -8.60 12.06
CA GLN A 162 -6.34 -8.43 12.69
C GLN A 162 -5.88 -6.98 12.64
N LEU A 163 -6.13 -6.29 11.53
CA LEU A 163 -5.81 -4.88 11.35
C LEU A 163 -6.56 -4.00 12.36
N GLN A 164 -7.84 -4.30 12.65
CA GLN A 164 -8.62 -3.60 13.68
C GLN A 164 -8.05 -3.78 15.09
N MET A 165 -7.49 -4.95 15.40
CA MET A 165 -6.94 -5.28 16.73
C MET A 165 -5.48 -4.83 16.89
N GLY A 166 -4.78 -4.50 15.82
CA GLY A 166 -3.33 -4.25 15.82
C GLY A 166 -2.92 -2.79 16.07
N ARG A 167 -3.77 -1.95 16.65
CA ARG A 167 -3.47 -0.52 16.87
C ARG A 167 -2.22 -0.29 17.72
N ASP A 168 -2.01 -1.10 18.72
CA ASP A 168 -0.83 -1.09 19.60
C ASP A 168 0.47 -1.49 18.87
N GLN A 169 0.35 -2.16 17.73
CA GLN A 169 1.44 -2.54 16.85
C GLN A 169 1.66 -1.55 15.68
N GLY A 170 1.02 -0.38 15.73
CA GLY A 170 1.13 0.65 14.68
C GLY A 170 0.20 0.43 13.49
N MET A 171 -0.75 -0.51 13.56
CA MET A 171 -1.72 -0.70 12.51
C MET A 171 -2.84 0.37 12.56
N GLN A 172 -3.37 0.72 11.40
CA GLN A 172 -4.42 1.73 11.26
C GLN A 172 -5.42 1.32 10.20
N VAL A 173 -6.70 1.24 10.59
CA VAL A 173 -7.81 1.01 9.65
C VAL A 173 -8.19 2.33 8.99
N LEU A 174 -8.42 2.34 7.68
CA LEU A 174 -8.80 3.54 6.93
C LEU A 174 -10.03 4.24 7.52
N ASP A 175 -11.11 3.49 7.80
CA ASP A 175 -12.35 4.07 8.34
C ASP A 175 -12.15 4.73 9.71
N SER A 176 -11.28 4.18 10.55
CA SER A 176 -10.95 4.80 11.85
C SER A 176 -10.17 6.09 11.68
N ALA A 177 -9.21 6.12 10.74
CA ALA A 177 -8.44 7.31 10.43
C ALA A 177 -9.30 8.42 9.81
N LEU A 178 -10.24 8.05 8.91
CA LEU A 178 -11.22 8.98 8.35
C LEU A 178 -12.09 9.60 9.45
N LEU A 179 -12.64 8.80 10.37
CA LEU A 179 -13.47 9.29 11.47
C LEU A 179 -12.71 10.20 12.43
N GLU A 180 -11.46 9.87 12.74
CA GLU A 180 -10.60 10.72 13.57
C GLU A 180 -10.35 12.08 12.88
N ALA A 181 -10.01 12.07 11.60
CA ALA A 181 -9.77 13.29 10.84
C ALA A 181 -11.05 14.15 10.67
N ILE A 182 -12.24 13.52 10.53
CA ILE A 182 -13.53 14.23 10.53
C ILE A 182 -13.78 14.90 11.88
N ASN A 183 -13.61 14.17 12.99
CA ASN A 183 -13.81 14.71 14.34
C ASN A 183 -12.85 15.87 14.63
N ASN A 184 -11.62 15.80 14.14
CA ASN A 184 -10.63 16.87 14.26
C ASN A 184 -10.85 18.04 13.28
N LYS A 185 -11.87 17.96 12.41
CA LYS A 185 -12.17 18.96 11.36
C LYS A 185 -11.01 19.17 10.36
N GLU A 186 -10.27 18.11 10.06
CA GLU A 186 -9.12 18.14 9.16
C GLU A 186 -9.51 17.84 7.71
N ILE A 187 -10.63 17.15 7.51
CA ILE A 187 -11.16 16.73 6.21
C ILE A 187 -12.65 17.01 6.08
N ASP A 188 -13.10 17.12 4.83
CA ASP A 188 -14.51 17.27 4.47
C ASP A 188 -15.24 15.92 4.62
N PRO A 189 -16.30 15.83 5.46
CA PRO A 189 -17.06 14.59 5.65
C PRO A 189 -17.72 14.07 4.36
N ASP A 190 -18.20 14.95 3.48
CA ASP A 190 -18.86 14.59 2.24
C ASP A 190 -17.90 14.01 1.21
N ASP A 191 -16.62 14.40 1.25
CA ASP A 191 -15.59 13.78 0.44
C ASP A 191 -15.08 12.48 1.09
N ALA A 192 -14.94 12.45 2.42
CA ALA A 192 -14.46 11.30 3.19
C ALA A 192 -15.33 10.04 3.03
N ILE A 193 -16.67 10.19 2.99
CA ILE A 193 -17.58 9.03 2.86
C ILE A 193 -17.40 8.24 1.56
N ARG A 194 -16.81 8.86 0.53
CA ARG A 194 -16.52 8.20 -0.74
C ARG A 194 -15.44 7.12 -0.61
N PHE A 195 -14.55 7.28 0.36
CA PHE A 195 -13.44 6.37 0.63
C PHE A 195 -13.73 5.38 1.76
N ALA A 196 -14.75 5.63 2.58
CA ALA A 196 -15.12 4.77 3.69
C ALA A 196 -15.68 3.42 3.21
N SER A 197 -15.17 2.33 3.79
CA SER A 197 -15.70 0.99 3.59
C SER A 197 -17.05 0.81 4.29
N GLU A 198 -17.15 1.29 5.54
CA GLU A 198 -18.37 1.28 6.34
C GLU A 198 -19.02 2.67 6.36
N LYS A 199 -19.69 3.04 5.28
CA LYS A 199 -20.32 4.35 5.11
C LYS A 199 -21.22 4.77 6.29
N LYS A 200 -21.89 3.81 6.94
CA LYS A 200 -22.75 4.06 8.11
C LYS A 200 -22.03 4.78 9.26
N LYS A 201 -20.73 4.51 9.44
CA LYS A 201 -19.94 5.15 10.50
C LYS A 201 -19.74 6.65 10.27
N CYS A 202 -19.62 7.08 9.00
CA CYS A 202 -19.44 8.48 8.62
C CYS A 202 -20.76 9.22 8.41
N GLN A 203 -21.88 8.51 8.27
CA GLN A 203 -23.19 9.04 7.87
C GLN A 203 -23.64 10.25 8.69
N ARG A 204 -23.42 10.24 10.02
CA ARG A 204 -23.85 11.31 10.94
C ARG A 204 -23.13 12.65 10.72
N PHE A 205 -22.04 12.66 9.97
CA PHE A 205 -21.24 13.86 9.70
C PHE A 205 -21.48 14.43 8.29
N VAL A 206 -22.15 13.64 7.43
CA VAL A 206 -22.39 14.00 6.02
C VAL A 206 -23.50 15.03 5.92
N THR A 207 -23.27 16.08 5.16
CA THR A 207 -24.23 17.15 4.90
C THR A 207 -25.00 16.92 3.61
N ASP A 208 -24.38 16.32 2.60
CA ASP A 208 -25.04 15.95 1.34
C ASP A 208 -25.66 14.54 1.44
N THR A 209 -26.96 14.50 1.74
CA THR A 209 -27.72 13.26 1.89
C THR A 209 -27.78 12.40 0.62
N SER A 210 -27.50 12.98 -0.56
CA SER A 210 -27.44 12.21 -1.82
C SER A 210 -26.26 11.20 -1.87
N LEU A 211 -25.26 11.41 -1.03
CA LEU A 211 -24.10 10.52 -0.91
C LEU A 211 -24.37 9.28 -0.02
N LEU A 212 -25.49 9.29 0.70
CA LEU A 212 -25.87 8.18 1.57
C LEU A 212 -26.47 7.05 0.74
N PRO A 213 -26.21 5.77 1.09
CA PRO A 213 -26.90 4.66 0.46
C PRO A 213 -28.40 4.80 0.69
N ALA A 214 -29.20 4.60 -0.37
CA ALA A 214 -30.64 4.60 -0.28
C ALA A 214 -31.07 3.65 0.86
N ILE A 215 -31.87 4.16 1.80
CA ILE A 215 -32.49 3.31 2.82
C ILE A 215 -33.48 2.43 2.06
N ASP A 216 -33.21 1.15 2.00
CA ASP A 216 -34.16 0.17 1.45
C ASP A 216 -35.35 0.12 2.43
N PRO A 217 -36.54 0.60 2.08
CA PRO A 217 -37.69 0.61 2.99
C PRO A 217 -38.35 -0.78 3.18
N GLY A 218 -37.68 -1.83 2.67
CA GLY A 218 -38.22 -3.19 2.56
C GLY A 218 -37.75 -4.20 3.61
N GLY A 219 -37.26 -3.80 4.78
CA GLY A 219 -36.77 -4.72 5.84
C GLY A 219 -37.66 -4.85 7.06
N ALA A 220 -38.99 -4.74 6.91
CA ALA A 220 -39.94 -4.97 8.00
C ALA A 220 -41.18 -5.69 7.49
N ALA A 221 -41.04 -6.98 7.19
CA ALA A 221 -42.17 -7.97 7.21
C ALA A 221 -41.59 -9.37 6.86
N GLY A 222 -41.55 -10.27 7.85
CA GLY A 222 -41.27 -11.69 7.63
C GLY A 222 -40.76 -12.35 8.89
#